data_fc844f08fd604a73577cbbf67390b508
#
_entry.id   fc844f08fd604a73577cbbf67390b508
#
_cell.length_a   1.000
_cell.length_b   1.000
_cell.length_c   1.000
_cell.angle_alpha   90.00
_cell.angle_beta   90.00
_cell.angle_gamma   90.00
#
_symmetry.space_group_name_H-M   'P 1'
#
loop_
_entity.id
_entity.type
_entity.pdbx_description
1 polymer ?
#
loop_
_entity_poly.entity_id
_entity_poly.type
_entity_poly.pdbx_seq_one_letter_code
_entity_poly.pdbx_strand_id
1 'polypeptide(L)'
;MTIRPLVLGDARELARLYRANREFLASNEPVRPPEFFTAEGQRQRIEERAADGFHQFAILDGEAIAGTINLFHIVREVLQSGTIGYWVDHPRNGRGLASGAVGEILSYAFDELALHRVEAATLVDNLPSQRVLEKNRFERIGLARSFLRIDDEWRDFLLFQRLADD
;
A
#
# COMPACT_ATOMS: atom_id res chain seq x y z
N MET A 1 13.06 -9.25 -8.22
CA MET A 1 11.83 -9.38 -7.38
C MET A 1 11.92 -8.33 -6.28
N THR A 2 10.98 -7.40 -6.29
CA THR A 2 10.94 -6.28 -5.34
C THR A 2 9.97 -6.54 -4.19
N ILE A 3 9.04 -7.51 -4.36
CA ILE A 3 8.07 -7.89 -3.32
C ILE A 3 8.10 -9.39 -3.03
N ARG A 4 7.73 -9.77 -1.82
CA ARG A 4 7.38 -11.14 -1.43
C ARG A 4 6.21 -11.13 -0.44
N PRO A 5 5.43 -12.22 -0.34
CA PRO A 5 4.39 -12.29 0.70
C PRO A 5 4.94 -12.02 2.09
N LEU A 6 4.17 -11.27 2.89
CA LEU A 6 4.45 -11.09 4.31
C LEU A 6 4.22 -12.38 5.07
N VAL A 7 5.07 -12.66 6.04
CA VAL A 7 4.93 -13.77 6.98
C VAL A 7 4.94 -13.24 8.42
N LEU A 8 4.43 -14.01 9.37
CA LEU A 8 4.35 -13.60 10.79
C LEU A 8 5.72 -13.27 11.38
N GLY A 9 6.79 -13.90 10.88
CA GLY A 9 8.17 -13.60 11.26
C GLY A 9 8.63 -12.18 10.96
N ASP A 10 7.98 -11.50 10.02
CA ASP A 10 8.31 -10.12 9.64
C ASP A 10 7.83 -9.07 10.65
N ALA A 11 6.94 -9.45 11.56
CA ALA A 11 6.26 -8.54 12.49
C ALA A 11 7.24 -7.69 13.32
N ARG A 12 8.37 -8.28 13.76
CA ARG A 12 9.39 -7.56 14.53
C ARG A 12 10.04 -6.46 13.71
N GLU A 13 10.39 -6.76 12.47
CA GLU A 13 11.04 -5.79 11.58
C GLU A 13 10.05 -4.71 11.14
N LEU A 14 8.80 -5.07 10.85
CA LEU A 14 7.75 -4.08 10.56
C LEU A 14 7.53 -3.13 11.72
N ALA A 15 7.45 -3.63 12.96
CA ALA A 15 7.34 -2.79 14.15
C ALA A 15 8.51 -1.80 14.28
N ARG A 16 9.73 -2.25 14.00
CA ARG A 16 10.93 -1.41 13.97
C ARG A 16 10.81 -0.31 12.91
N LEU A 17 10.43 -0.68 11.69
CA LEU A 17 10.28 0.26 10.57
C LEU A 17 9.16 1.27 10.82
N TYR A 18 8.00 0.85 11.33
CA TYR A 18 6.90 1.78 11.66
C TYR A 18 7.29 2.77 12.75
N ARG A 19 8.07 2.34 13.77
CA ARG A 19 8.59 3.27 14.78
C ARG A 19 9.56 4.29 14.18
N ALA A 20 10.49 3.83 13.33
CA ALA A 20 11.47 4.69 12.67
C ALA A 20 10.84 5.71 11.71
N ASN A 21 9.70 5.38 11.12
CA ASN A 21 8.99 6.21 10.14
C ASN A 21 7.75 6.91 10.73
N ARG A 22 7.55 6.89 12.04
CA ARG A 22 6.33 7.38 12.68
C ARG A 22 5.97 8.81 12.28
N GLU A 23 6.93 9.72 12.33
CA GLU A 23 6.72 11.13 11.96
C GLU A 23 6.47 11.29 10.46
N PHE A 24 7.23 10.56 9.64
CA PHE A 24 7.07 10.60 8.19
C PHE A 24 5.70 10.09 7.73
N LEU A 25 5.19 9.04 8.37
CA LEU A 25 3.90 8.43 8.01
C LEU A 25 2.70 9.19 8.60
N ALA A 26 2.88 9.95 9.67
CA ALA A 26 1.79 10.61 10.38
C ALA A 26 0.91 11.51 9.50
N SER A 27 1.51 12.18 8.50
CA SER A 27 0.77 13.04 7.56
C SER A 27 -0.03 12.29 6.50
N ASN A 28 0.21 10.99 6.33
CA ASN A 28 -0.36 10.17 5.26
C ASN A 28 -1.19 8.98 5.77
N GLU A 29 -1.15 8.69 7.06
CA GLU A 29 -1.84 7.56 7.67
C GLU A 29 -2.73 8.01 8.84
N PRO A 30 -3.77 7.22 9.17
CA PRO A 30 -4.56 7.44 10.39
C PRO A 30 -3.69 7.36 11.64
N VAL A 31 -4.10 8.06 12.71
CA VAL A 31 -3.50 7.93 14.03
C VAL A 31 -3.52 6.47 14.48
N ARG A 32 -2.37 5.97 14.94
CA ARG A 32 -2.22 4.58 15.35
C ARG A 32 -2.04 4.48 16.87
N PRO A 33 -2.68 3.50 17.51
CA PRO A 33 -2.50 3.27 18.95
C PRO A 33 -1.09 2.72 19.22
N PRO A 34 -0.59 2.83 20.47
CA PRO A 34 0.76 2.40 20.84
C PRO A 34 1.08 0.94 20.47
N GLU A 35 0.11 0.04 20.59
CA GLU A 35 0.22 -1.39 20.29
C GLU A 35 0.61 -1.64 18.84
N PHE A 36 0.18 -0.78 17.92
CA PHE A 36 0.53 -0.84 16.49
C PHE A 36 2.04 -0.88 16.26
N PHE A 37 2.81 -0.22 17.11
CA PHE A 37 4.27 -0.10 16.99
C PHE A 37 5.03 -1.24 17.67
N THR A 38 4.34 -2.27 18.16
CA THR A 38 4.95 -3.46 18.77
C THR A 38 5.01 -4.63 17.82
N ALA A 39 5.92 -5.59 18.05
CA ALA A 39 5.98 -6.80 17.27
C ALA A 39 4.68 -7.61 17.35
N GLU A 40 4.07 -7.69 18.53
CA GLU A 40 2.80 -8.38 18.73
C GLU A 40 1.65 -7.71 17.97
N GLY A 41 1.56 -6.37 18.05
CA GLY A 41 0.54 -5.63 17.30
C GLY A 41 0.69 -5.78 15.79
N GLN A 42 1.92 -5.82 15.25
CA GLN A 42 2.14 -6.10 13.83
C GLN A 42 1.80 -7.55 13.46
N ARG A 43 2.10 -8.53 14.35
CA ARG A 43 1.71 -9.92 14.16
C ARG A 43 0.19 -10.07 14.07
N GLN A 44 -0.53 -9.54 15.04
CA GLN A 44 -1.98 -9.53 15.06
C GLN A 44 -2.55 -8.86 13.80
N ARG A 45 -2.00 -7.73 13.39
CA ARG A 45 -2.42 -7.01 12.19
C ARG A 45 -2.24 -7.82 10.91
N ILE A 46 -1.12 -8.56 10.77
CA ILE A 46 -0.90 -9.44 9.62
C ILE A 46 -1.99 -10.53 9.59
N GLU A 47 -2.31 -11.14 10.72
CA GLU A 47 -3.33 -12.18 10.85
C GLU A 47 -4.74 -11.65 10.53
N GLU A 48 -5.14 -10.54 11.16
CA GLU A 48 -6.45 -9.90 10.95
C GLU A 48 -6.65 -9.51 9.48
N ARG A 49 -5.66 -8.87 8.87
CA ARG A 49 -5.74 -8.47 7.46
C ARG A 49 -5.80 -9.67 6.52
N ALA A 50 -5.07 -10.73 6.80
CA ALA A 50 -5.17 -11.96 6.02
C ALA A 50 -6.57 -12.57 6.11
N ALA A 51 -7.19 -12.57 7.29
CA ALA A 51 -8.58 -13.00 7.50
C ALA A 51 -9.58 -12.11 6.76
N ASP A 52 -9.31 -10.80 6.66
CA ASP A 52 -10.11 -9.81 5.92
C ASP A 52 -9.86 -9.84 4.39
N GLY A 53 -9.09 -10.80 3.89
CA GLY A 53 -8.82 -10.96 2.45
C GLY A 53 -7.77 -10.02 1.87
N PHE A 54 -6.90 -9.42 2.70
CA PHE A 54 -5.76 -8.66 2.21
C PHE A 54 -4.67 -9.59 1.69
N HIS A 55 -4.17 -9.31 0.50
CA HIS A 55 -2.92 -9.87 0.00
C HIS A 55 -1.78 -8.93 0.37
N GLN A 56 -0.93 -9.34 1.30
CA GLN A 56 0.06 -8.50 1.95
C GLN A 56 1.47 -8.89 1.53
N PHE A 57 2.28 -7.89 1.12
CA PHE A 57 3.63 -8.12 0.66
C PHE A 57 4.63 -7.17 1.35
N ALA A 58 5.82 -7.69 1.65
CA ALA A 58 6.97 -6.88 1.98
C ALA A 58 7.58 -6.30 0.70
N ILE A 59 7.94 -5.03 0.72
CA ILE A 59 8.80 -4.40 -0.30
C ILE A 59 10.24 -4.60 0.15
N LEU A 60 11.10 -5.08 -0.76
CA LEU A 60 12.48 -5.44 -0.47
C LEU A 60 13.47 -4.46 -1.09
N ASP A 61 14.54 -4.19 -0.35
CA ASP A 61 15.77 -3.56 -0.83
C ASP A 61 16.92 -4.54 -0.58
N GLY A 62 17.27 -5.32 -1.60
CA GLY A 62 18.06 -6.53 -1.42
C GLY A 62 17.29 -7.58 -0.60
N GLU A 63 17.85 -8.01 0.52
CA GLU A 63 17.19 -8.95 1.45
C GLU A 63 16.40 -8.23 2.57
N ALA A 64 16.60 -6.92 2.73
CA ALA A 64 15.99 -6.16 3.80
C ALA A 64 14.56 -5.70 3.44
N ILE A 65 13.66 -5.75 4.41
CA ILE A 65 12.34 -5.14 4.26
C ILE A 65 12.51 -3.62 4.26
N ALA A 66 11.93 -2.98 3.23
CA ALA A 66 11.96 -1.55 3.03
C ALA A 66 10.57 -0.89 3.11
N GLY A 67 9.52 -1.66 3.32
CA GLY A 67 8.15 -1.17 3.38
C GLY A 67 7.14 -2.29 3.12
N THR A 68 5.89 -1.92 2.87
CA THR A 68 4.84 -2.88 2.51
C THR A 68 3.99 -2.38 1.36
N ILE A 69 3.43 -3.33 0.61
CA ILE A 69 2.38 -3.09 -0.37
C ILE A 69 1.28 -4.13 -0.17
N ASN A 70 0.04 -3.70 -0.25
CA ASN A 70 -1.12 -4.56 -0.03
C ASN A 70 -2.10 -4.40 -1.18
N LEU A 71 -2.77 -5.50 -1.55
CA LEU A 71 -3.94 -5.51 -2.39
C LEU A 71 -5.13 -5.94 -1.52
N PHE A 72 -6.19 -5.17 -1.50
CA PHE A 72 -7.34 -5.34 -0.63
C PHE A 72 -8.64 -4.82 -1.27
N HIS A 73 -9.77 -4.94 -0.58
CA HIS A 73 -11.10 -4.62 -1.12
C HIS A 73 -11.33 -5.29 -2.48
N ILE A 74 -10.99 -6.59 -2.56
CA ILE A 74 -11.18 -7.34 -3.79
C ILE A 74 -12.67 -7.62 -3.96
N VAL A 75 -13.24 -7.05 -5.02
CA VAL A 75 -14.62 -7.26 -5.44
C VAL A 75 -14.60 -8.09 -6.71
N ARG A 76 -15.28 -9.25 -6.66
CA ARG A 76 -15.40 -10.18 -7.79
C ARG A 76 -16.65 -9.88 -8.62
N GLU A 77 -17.12 -10.85 -9.34
CA GLU A 77 -18.28 -10.82 -10.22
C GLU A 77 -18.17 -9.73 -11.30
N VAL A 78 -19.07 -8.77 -11.29
CA VAL A 78 -19.17 -7.76 -12.36
C VAL A 78 -18.10 -6.67 -12.27
N LEU A 79 -17.48 -6.45 -11.12
CA LEU A 79 -16.49 -5.36 -10.93
C LEU A 79 -15.06 -5.83 -11.17
N GLN A 80 -14.69 -7.04 -10.74
CA GLN A 80 -13.35 -7.62 -10.88
C GLN A 80 -12.24 -6.62 -10.52
N SER A 81 -12.34 -5.97 -9.36
CA SER A 81 -11.42 -4.90 -8.94
C SER A 81 -10.77 -5.17 -7.60
N GLY A 82 -9.66 -4.49 -7.34
CA GLY A 82 -9.01 -4.43 -6.05
C GLY A 82 -8.33 -3.07 -5.85
N THR A 83 -7.99 -2.75 -4.61
CA THR A 83 -7.33 -1.49 -4.23
C THR A 83 -5.93 -1.79 -3.72
N ILE A 84 -4.95 -0.98 -4.11
CA ILE A 84 -3.59 -1.05 -3.55
C ILE A 84 -3.30 0.09 -2.60
N GLY A 85 -2.48 -0.20 -1.58
CA GLY A 85 -1.89 0.79 -0.69
C GLY A 85 -0.47 0.37 -0.32
N TYR A 86 0.46 1.32 -0.28
CA TYR A 86 1.88 1.06 -0.04
C TYR A 86 2.57 2.19 0.69
N TRP A 87 3.70 1.86 1.31
CA TRP A 87 4.65 2.82 1.84
C TRP A 87 6.06 2.25 1.80
N VAL A 88 7.06 3.12 1.75
CA VAL A 88 8.49 2.77 1.75
C VAL A 88 9.19 3.57 2.84
N ASP A 89 10.14 2.93 3.51
CA ASP A 89 11.05 3.50 4.50
C ASP A 89 11.67 4.81 3.99
N HIS A 90 11.48 5.90 4.73
CA HIS A 90 11.83 7.26 4.29
C HIS A 90 13.26 7.40 3.76
N PRO A 91 14.30 6.85 4.43
CA PRO A 91 15.68 6.92 3.91
C PRO A 91 15.91 6.16 2.59
N ARG A 92 14.96 5.30 2.19
CA ARG A 92 15.02 4.50 0.96
C ARG A 92 14.12 5.03 -0.16
N ASN A 93 13.44 6.16 0.07
CA ASN A 93 12.63 6.81 -0.96
C ASN A 93 13.50 7.28 -2.15
N GLY A 94 12.88 7.45 -3.31
CA GLY A 94 13.57 7.90 -4.53
C GLY A 94 14.39 6.84 -5.25
N ARG A 95 14.50 5.61 -4.72
CA ARG A 95 15.28 4.50 -5.29
C ARG A 95 14.48 3.58 -6.22
N GLY A 96 13.23 3.93 -6.52
CA GLY A 96 12.37 3.16 -7.41
C GLY A 96 11.66 1.97 -6.76
N LEU A 97 11.87 1.70 -5.47
CA LEU A 97 11.30 0.53 -4.77
C LEU A 97 9.77 0.51 -4.81
N ALA A 98 9.12 1.64 -4.53
CA ALA A 98 7.66 1.72 -4.61
C ALA A 98 7.15 1.46 -6.04
N SER A 99 7.82 2.03 -7.04
CA SER A 99 7.43 1.85 -8.44
C SER A 99 7.59 0.40 -8.91
N GLY A 100 8.68 -0.27 -8.51
CA GLY A 100 8.89 -1.70 -8.78
C GLY A 100 7.84 -2.57 -8.09
N ALA A 101 7.55 -2.28 -6.80
CA ALA A 101 6.55 -3.01 -6.03
C ALA A 101 5.14 -2.87 -6.63
N VAL A 102 4.77 -1.66 -7.09
CA VAL A 102 3.49 -1.43 -7.78
C VAL A 102 3.44 -2.23 -9.08
N GLY A 103 4.51 -2.26 -9.87
CA GLY A 103 4.57 -3.08 -11.09
C GLY A 103 4.35 -4.58 -10.81
N GLU A 104 5.04 -5.13 -9.81
CA GLU A 104 4.90 -6.55 -9.45
C GLU A 104 3.50 -6.88 -8.87
N ILE A 105 2.90 -6.02 -8.06
CA ILE A 105 1.55 -6.28 -7.55
C ILE A 105 0.47 -6.16 -8.63
N LEU A 106 0.69 -5.32 -9.66
CA LEU A 106 -0.18 -5.28 -10.83
C LEU A 106 -0.14 -6.59 -11.61
N SER A 107 1.05 -7.13 -11.87
CA SER A 107 1.18 -8.46 -12.50
C SER A 107 0.48 -9.52 -11.66
N TYR A 108 0.67 -9.52 -10.34
CA TYR A 108 -0.03 -10.44 -9.45
C TYR A 108 -1.57 -10.28 -9.54
N ALA A 109 -2.06 -9.04 -9.53
CA ALA A 109 -3.50 -8.76 -9.58
C ALA A 109 -4.13 -9.19 -10.91
N PHE A 110 -3.47 -8.94 -12.04
CA PHE A 110 -3.99 -9.22 -13.36
C PHE A 110 -3.75 -10.67 -13.80
N ASP A 111 -2.53 -11.20 -13.61
CA ASP A 111 -2.14 -12.51 -14.12
C ASP A 111 -2.57 -13.65 -13.20
N GLU A 112 -2.41 -13.48 -11.87
CA GLU A 112 -2.71 -14.54 -10.90
C GLU A 112 -4.16 -14.48 -10.39
N LEU A 113 -4.66 -13.27 -10.13
CA LEU A 113 -6.01 -13.08 -9.61
C LEU A 113 -7.05 -12.78 -10.69
N ALA A 114 -6.65 -12.59 -11.94
CA ALA A 114 -7.51 -12.25 -13.05
C ALA A 114 -8.46 -11.06 -12.76
N LEU A 115 -7.95 -10.03 -12.08
CA LEU A 115 -8.69 -8.79 -11.88
C LEU A 115 -8.68 -7.99 -13.18
N HIS A 116 -9.77 -7.26 -13.43
CA HIS A 116 -9.87 -6.33 -14.55
C HIS A 116 -9.32 -4.95 -14.20
N ARG A 117 -9.40 -4.55 -12.92
CA ARG A 117 -9.09 -3.19 -12.45
C ARG A 117 -8.32 -3.22 -11.14
N VAL A 118 -7.32 -2.35 -11.03
CA VAL A 118 -6.66 -2.00 -9.76
C VAL A 118 -6.80 -0.51 -9.53
N GLU A 119 -7.23 -0.17 -8.31
CA GLU A 119 -7.45 1.21 -7.88
C GLU A 119 -6.42 1.63 -6.84
N ALA A 120 -6.16 2.94 -6.76
CA ALA A 120 -5.33 3.55 -5.74
C ALA A 120 -5.85 4.95 -5.42
N ALA A 121 -5.60 5.41 -4.21
CA ALA A 121 -5.91 6.77 -3.79
C ALA A 121 -4.69 7.41 -3.12
N THR A 122 -4.47 8.70 -3.39
CA THR A 122 -3.41 9.47 -2.74
C THR A 122 -3.97 10.78 -2.20
N LEU A 123 -3.39 11.31 -1.11
CA LEU A 123 -3.62 12.69 -0.73
C LEU A 123 -3.28 13.63 -1.89
N VAL A 124 -4.00 14.75 -2.00
CA VAL A 124 -3.83 15.72 -3.10
C VAL A 124 -2.41 16.28 -3.15
N ASP A 125 -1.74 16.42 -2.02
CA ASP A 125 -0.38 16.93 -1.86
C ASP A 125 0.71 15.85 -1.84
N ASN A 126 0.35 14.55 -1.91
CA ASN A 126 1.31 13.45 -1.97
C ASN A 126 1.85 13.22 -3.40
N LEU A 127 2.59 14.21 -3.91
CA LEU A 127 3.18 14.15 -5.25
C LEU A 127 4.12 12.94 -5.48
N PRO A 128 4.92 12.48 -4.50
CA PRO A 128 5.73 11.28 -4.70
C PRO A 128 4.90 10.04 -5.03
N SER A 129 3.79 9.81 -4.31
CA SER A 129 2.90 8.67 -4.58
C SER A 129 2.20 8.80 -5.95
N GLN A 130 1.76 10.00 -6.32
CA GLN A 130 1.17 10.25 -7.65
C GLN A 130 2.15 9.87 -8.77
N ARG A 131 3.43 10.29 -8.66
CA ARG A 131 4.48 9.92 -9.64
C ARG A 131 4.73 8.41 -9.72
N VAL A 132 4.63 7.68 -8.61
CA VAL A 132 4.73 6.21 -8.60
C VAL A 132 3.59 5.60 -9.40
N LEU A 133 2.36 6.07 -9.20
CA LEU A 133 1.19 5.59 -9.92
C LEU A 133 1.28 5.92 -11.42
N GLU A 134 1.62 7.15 -11.78
CA GLU A 134 1.81 7.60 -13.18
C GLU A 134 2.86 6.76 -13.91
N LYS A 135 4.01 6.46 -13.27
CA LYS A 135 5.04 5.58 -13.83
C LYS A 135 4.53 4.17 -14.12
N ASN A 136 3.56 3.70 -13.36
CA ASN A 136 2.89 2.42 -13.55
C ASN A 136 1.61 2.54 -14.39
N ARG A 137 1.48 3.64 -15.16
CA ARG A 137 0.38 3.90 -16.10
C ARG A 137 -1.01 3.93 -15.45
N PHE A 138 -1.09 4.30 -14.17
CA PHE A 138 -2.39 4.59 -13.57
C PHE A 138 -2.94 5.88 -14.17
N GLU A 139 -4.21 5.85 -14.52
CA GLU A 139 -4.97 7.03 -14.91
C GLU A 139 -5.64 7.68 -13.70
N ARG A 140 -5.64 9.00 -13.65
CA ARG A 140 -6.37 9.75 -12.66
C ARG A 140 -7.85 9.79 -13.01
N ILE A 141 -8.70 9.24 -12.13
CA ILE A 141 -10.16 9.24 -12.31
C ILE A 141 -10.78 10.57 -11.88
N GLY A 142 -10.33 11.13 -10.75
CA GLY A 142 -10.89 12.36 -10.23
C GLY A 142 -10.50 12.67 -8.79
N LEU A 143 -11.24 13.65 -8.22
CA LEU A 143 -11.09 14.10 -6.84
C LEU A 143 -12.24 13.53 -5.99
N ALA A 144 -11.90 12.82 -4.93
CA ALA A 144 -12.83 12.40 -3.89
C ALA A 144 -12.70 13.35 -2.69
N ARG A 145 -13.72 14.18 -2.48
CA ARG A 145 -13.73 15.14 -1.36
C ARG A 145 -14.07 14.44 -0.05
N SER A 146 -13.38 14.83 1.03
CA SER A 146 -13.60 14.27 2.38
C SER A 146 -13.63 12.74 2.38
N PHE A 147 -12.66 12.12 1.71
CA PHE A 147 -12.66 10.70 1.37
C PHE A 147 -12.22 9.81 2.53
N LEU A 148 -11.11 10.15 3.18
CA LEU A 148 -10.60 9.41 4.32
C LEU A 148 -10.27 10.37 5.48
N ARG A 149 -10.40 9.83 6.70
CA ARG A 149 -10.05 10.55 7.92
C ARG A 149 -8.59 10.26 8.27
N ILE A 150 -7.73 11.29 8.09
CA ILE A 150 -6.30 11.25 8.40
C ILE A 150 -6.05 12.29 9.50
N ASP A 151 -5.37 11.90 10.57
CA ASP A 151 -5.05 12.79 11.70
C ASP A 151 -6.30 13.55 12.21
N ASP A 152 -7.38 12.78 12.40
CA ASP A 152 -8.70 13.25 12.83
C ASP A 152 -9.41 14.27 11.91
N GLU A 153 -8.86 14.54 10.72
CA GLU A 153 -9.45 15.40 9.71
C GLU A 153 -9.89 14.62 8.46
N TRP A 154 -11.06 14.95 7.92
CA TRP A 154 -11.49 14.45 6.61
C TRP A 154 -10.68 15.12 5.51
N ARG A 155 -9.92 14.31 4.75
CA ARG A 155 -9.03 14.79 3.70
C ARG A 155 -9.52 14.39 2.32
N ASP A 156 -9.21 15.26 1.36
CA ASP A 156 -9.48 15.01 -0.05
C ASP A 156 -8.40 14.11 -0.65
N PHE A 157 -8.80 13.21 -1.55
CA PHE A 157 -7.91 12.28 -2.23
C PHE A 157 -8.08 12.36 -3.75
N LEU A 158 -7.00 12.16 -4.46
CA LEU A 158 -7.02 11.85 -5.88
C LEU A 158 -7.18 10.34 -6.06
N LEU A 159 -8.14 9.95 -6.90
CA LEU A 159 -8.41 8.57 -7.23
C LEU A 159 -7.74 8.21 -8.56
N PHE A 160 -7.16 7.03 -8.60
CA PHE A 160 -6.45 6.47 -9.74
C PHE A 160 -6.93 5.06 -10.05
N GLN A 161 -6.84 4.67 -11.32
CA GLN A 161 -7.12 3.32 -11.78
C GLN A 161 -6.07 2.83 -12.77
N ARG A 162 -5.93 1.51 -12.88
CA ARG A 162 -5.18 0.80 -13.90
C ARG A 162 -6.01 -0.38 -14.37
N LEU A 163 -6.23 -0.50 -15.66
CA LEU A 163 -6.95 -1.62 -16.27
C LEU A 163 -5.97 -2.69 -16.76
N ALA A 164 -6.41 -3.94 -16.83
CA ALA A 164 -5.58 -5.07 -17.25
C ALA A 164 -5.11 -4.94 -18.71
N ASP A 165 -5.93 -4.32 -19.55
CA ASP A 165 -5.69 -4.22 -20.98
C ASP A 165 -4.93 -2.95 -21.42
N ASP A 166 -4.48 -2.10 -20.47
CA ASP A 166 -3.77 -0.83 -20.78
C ASP A 166 -2.26 -0.98 -21.08
#